data_3a7a15dbf5599fec59b286724f740290
#
_entry.id   3a7a15dbf5599fec59b286724f740290
#
_cell.length_a   1.000
_cell.length_b   1.000
_cell.length_c   1.000
_cell.angle_alpha   90.00
_cell.angle_beta   90.00
_cell.angle_gamma   90.00
#
_symmetry.space_group_name_H-M   'P 1'
#
loop_
_entity.id
_entity.type
_entity.pdbx_description
1 polymer ?
#
loop_
_entity_poly.entity_id
_entity_poly.type
_entity_poly.pdbx_seq_one_letter_code
_entity_poly.pdbx_strand_id
1 'polypeptide(L)'
;MQYDFDEVIERRGTGALKYEALLPRWGRDDLIPLWVADMDFRTPPFIMEAIRRRCEHEILGYTVKPRPFFEAIRDWVDRRHGWKVNASEIGFAPGIVPGISSAIQCFTEPGDKIMIQPPVYHPFAMIIRENGREIVNNPLILENGRYRMDFNHMKEAVRGCRMFILCNPHNPGGRVWSPEELRRVAEICTANGTLVVSDEIHADLTLPGHRHTVFATVSEQARMNSVTYMLSLIHI
;
A
#
# COMPACT_ATOMS: atom_id res chain seq x y z
N MET A 1 12.21 7.45 26.09
CA MET A 1 13.16 7.97 25.08
C MET A 1 12.49 9.18 24.44
N GLN A 2 13.16 10.31 24.39
CA GLN A 2 12.69 11.50 23.68
C GLN A 2 13.33 11.48 22.30
N TYR A 3 12.52 11.58 21.24
CA TYR A 3 13.00 11.69 19.86
C TYR A 3 13.03 13.16 19.47
N ASP A 4 14.09 13.56 18.76
CA ASP A 4 14.21 14.89 18.18
C ASP A 4 13.72 14.81 16.73
N PHE A 5 12.54 15.40 16.48
CA PHE A 5 11.94 15.46 15.14
C PHE A 5 12.30 16.76 14.40
N ASP A 6 13.03 17.68 15.05
CA ASP A 6 13.48 18.93 14.46
C ASP A 6 14.93 18.84 13.97
N GLU A 7 15.63 17.72 14.26
CA GLU A 7 16.99 17.48 13.79
C GLU A 7 17.03 17.41 12.26
N VAL A 8 17.80 18.30 11.64
CA VAL A 8 18.03 18.26 10.19
C VAL A 8 19.16 17.29 9.88
N ILE A 9 18.84 16.21 9.17
CA ILE A 9 19.79 15.16 8.79
C ILE A 9 20.13 15.30 7.30
N GLU A 10 21.41 15.55 6.99
CA GLU A 10 21.86 15.59 5.59
C GLU A 10 21.80 14.17 4.98
N ARG A 11 21.11 14.06 3.87
CA ARG A 11 20.93 12.79 3.15
C ARG A 11 21.50 12.79 1.73
N ARG A 12 22.04 13.91 1.26
CA ARG A 12 22.76 13.96 -0.02
C ARG A 12 24.06 13.15 0.09
N GLY A 13 24.43 12.46 -0.98
CA GLY A 13 25.61 11.58 -0.98
C GLY A 13 25.42 10.26 -0.24
N THR A 14 24.20 9.94 0.20
CA THR A 14 23.89 8.67 0.91
C THR A 14 23.21 7.63 0.02
N GLY A 15 22.97 7.93 -1.25
CA GLY A 15 22.20 7.10 -2.15
C GLY A 15 20.67 7.24 -1.97
N ALA A 16 20.22 8.22 -1.17
CA ALA A 16 18.79 8.45 -0.95
C ALA A 16 18.10 8.94 -2.23
N LEU A 17 17.25 8.10 -2.84
CA LEU A 17 16.55 8.41 -4.09
C LEU A 17 15.86 9.78 -4.06
N LYS A 18 15.28 10.11 -2.92
CA LYS A 18 14.56 11.36 -2.66
C LYS A 18 15.40 12.61 -3.00
N TYR A 19 16.70 12.56 -2.77
CA TYR A 19 17.64 13.65 -3.01
C TYR A 19 18.48 13.45 -4.27
N GLU A 20 19.00 12.24 -4.49
CA GLU A 20 19.92 11.97 -5.61
C GLU A 20 19.23 12.07 -6.98
N ALA A 21 17.92 11.85 -7.03
CA ALA A 21 17.18 11.96 -8.27
C ALA A 21 16.75 13.39 -8.64
N LEU A 22 17.02 14.41 -7.80
CA LEU A 22 16.59 15.78 -8.07
C LEU A 22 17.25 16.33 -9.34
N LEU A 23 18.58 16.33 -9.40
CA LEU A 23 19.30 16.84 -10.55
C LEU A 23 18.99 16.07 -11.85
N PRO A 24 19.02 14.71 -11.90
CA PRO A 24 18.71 13.97 -13.11
C PRO A 24 17.27 14.16 -13.62
N ARG A 25 16.29 14.37 -12.72
CA ARG A 25 14.89 14.46 -13.08
C ARG A 25 14.43 15.87 -13.41
N TRP A 26 14.93 16.86 -12.66
CA TRP A 26 14.42 18.25 -12.73
C TRP A 26 15.49 19.27 -13.07
N GLY A 27 16.74 18.85 -13.31
CA GLY A 27 17.86 19.75 -13.63
C GLY A 27 18.28 20.68 -12.50
N ARG A 28 17.83 20.40 -11.27
CA ARG A 28 18.10 21.21 -10.07
C ARG A 28 18.28 20.28 -8.87
N ASP A 29 19.21 20.59 -7.97
CA ASP A 29 19.51 19.85 -6.74
C ASP A 29 19.14 20.64 -5.46
N ASP A 30 18.74 21.90 -5.63
CA ASP A 30 18.34 22.83 -4.56
C ASP A 30 16.83 22.75 -4.20
N LEU A 31 16.10 21.82 -4.79
CA LEU A 31 14.67 21.64 -4.52
C LEU A 31 14.43 20.97 -3.16
N ILE A 32 13.33 21.34 -2.51
CA ILE A 32 12.83 20.63 -1.31
C ILE A 32 12.02 19.42 -1.79
N PRO A 33 12.50 18.18 -1.56
CA PRO A 33 11.82 16.99 -2.05
C PRO A 33 10.64 16.61 -1.16
N LEU A 34 9.43 16.60 -1.74
CA LEU A 34 8.18 16.17 -1.08
C LEU A 34 7.49 15.02 -1.83
N TRP A 35 8.25 14.16 -2.52
CA TRP A 35 7.71 13.20 -3.48
C TRP A 35 7.85 11.71 -3.08
N VAL A 36 8.88 11.32 -2.39
CA VAL A 36 9.05 9.95 -1.88
C VAL A 36 8.63 9.89 -0.42
N ALA A 37 7.95 8.83 -0.01
CA ALA A 37 7.34 8.72 1.31
C ALA A 37 8.34 8.41 2.45
N ASP A 38 9.59 8.07 2.14
CA ASP A 38 10.60 7.84 3.17
C ASP A 38 10.83 9.10 4.01
N MET A 39 10.77 8.93 5.32
CA MET A 39 10.85 10.04 6.28
C MET A 39 12.30 10.47 6.51
N ASP A 40 12.48 11.76 6.82
CA ASP A 40 13.81 12.34 7.09
C ASP A 40 14.15 12.32 8.61
N PHE A 41 13.51 11.44 9.37
CA PHE A 41 13.77 11.21 10.79
C PHE A 41 14.72 10.06 11.02
N ARG A 42 15.47 10.10 12.12
CA ARG A 42 16.29 8.96 12.54
C ARG A 42 15.41 7.74 12.79
N THR A 43 15.83 6.61 12.27
CA THR A 43 15.24 5.32 12.65
C THR A 43 15.39 5.13 14.17
N PRO A 44 14.33 4.72 14.87
CA PRO A 44 14.38 4.51 16.32
C PRO A 44 15.54 3.61 16.75
N PRO A 45 16.26 3.96 17.84
CA PRO A 45 17.45 3.23 18.26
C PRO A 45 17.24 1.74 18.46
N PHE A 46 16.09 1.31 18.99
CA PHE A 46 15.80 -0.12 19.22
C PHE A 46 15.71 -0.92 17.91
N ILE A 47 15.28 -0.30 16.80
CA ILE A 47 15.29 -0.94 15.48
C ILE A 47 16.72 -1.11 15.00
N MET A 48 17.52 -0.03 15.08
CA MET A 48 18.93 -0.06 14.68
C MET A 48 19.74 -1.06 15.49
N GLU A 49 19.45 -1.17 16.79
CA GLU A 49 20.06 -2.16 17.67
C GLU A 49 19.72 -3.59 17.28
N ALA A 50 18.45 -3.87 16.95
CA ALA A 50 18.02 -5.18 16.47
C ALA A 50 18.76 -5.58 15.17
N ILE A 51 18.93 -4.63 14.24
CA ILE A 51 19.68 -4.85 13.00
C ILE A 51 21.15 -5.15 13.29
N ARG A 52 21.82 -4.34 14.13
CA ARG A 52 23.23 -4.56 14.52
C ARG A 52 23.43 -5.94 15.15
N ARG A 53 22.56 -6.31 16.09
CA ARG A 53 22.58 -7.63 16.73
C ARG A 53 22.45 -8.76 15.72
N ARG A 54 21.59 -8.60 14.70
CA ARG A 54 21.48 -9.61 13.63
C ARG A 54 22.77 -9.70 12.81
N CYS A 55 23.47 -8.60 12.61
CA CYS A 55 24.73 -8.56 11.87
C CYS A 55 25.92 -9.17 12.64
N GLU A 56 25.84 -9.32 13.97
CA GLU A 56 26.85 -10.03 14.77
C GLU A 56 27.03 -11.50 14.34
N HIS A 57 25.98 -12.09 13.76
CA HIS A 57 26.05 -13.38 13.11
C HIS A 57 26.38 -13.19 11.62
N GLU A 58 27.64 -13.34 11.25
CA GLU A 58 28.21 -12.98 9.95
C GLU A 58 27.75 -13.86 8.77
N ILE A 59 26.99 -14.93 9.02
CA ILE A 59 26.43 -15.78 7.97
C ILE A 59 25.00 -15.33 7.68
N LEU A 60 24.78 -14.78 6.49
CA LEU A 60 23.49 -14.21 6.06
C LEU A 60 22.58 -15.19 5.33
N GLY A 61 22.98 -16.40 5.07
CA GLY A 61 22.32 -17.47 4.30
C GLY A 61 20.77 -17.47 4.27
N TYR A 62 20.17 -18.58 3.92
CA TYR A 62 18.71 -18.71 3.90
C TYR A 62 18.12 -18.61 5.30
N THR A 63 17.17 -17.68 5.49
CA THR A 63 16.54 -17.43 6.79
C THR A 63 15.07 -17.83 6.74
N VAL A 64 14.63 -18.62 7.73
CA VAL A 64 13.22 -18.90 7.95
C VAL A 64 12.53 -17.68 8.59
N LYS A 65 11.23 -17.52 8.35
CA LYS A 65 10.41 -16.55 9.09
C LYS A 65 10.01 -17.21 10.42
N PRO A 66 10.55 -16.75 11.56
CA PRO A 66 10.27 -17.38 12.85
C PRO A 66 8.86 -17.05 13.33
N ARG A 67 8.32 -17.88 14.23
CA ARG A 67 7.00 -17.65 14.82
C ARG A 67 6.78 -16.23 15.37
N PRO A 68 7.73 -15.61 16.12
CA PRO A 68 7.56 -14.22 16.59
C PRO A 68 7.35 -13.19 15.49
N PHE A 69 7.83 -13.43 14.27
CA PHE A 69 7.59 -12.56 13.13
C PHE A 69 6.08 -12.47 12.78
N PHE A 70 5.42 -13.63 12.70
CA PHE A 70 3.98 -13.67 12.42
C PHE A 70 3.15 -13.16 13.61
N GLU A 71 3.57 -13.45 14.83
CA GLU A 71 2.93 -12.94 16.04
C GLU A 71 2.96 -11.42 16.08
N ALA A 72 4.12 -10.81 15.82
CA ALA A 72 4.26 -9.34 15.79
C ALA A 72 3.34 -8.68 14.75
N ILE A 73 3.21 -9.27 13.54
CA ILE A 73 2.30 -8.77 12.51
C ILE A 73 0.85 -8.87 12.99
N ARG A 74 0.44 -10.04 13.51
CA ARG A 74 -0.92 -10.27 13.99
C ARG A 74 -1.30 -9.31 15.12
N ASP A 75 -0.40 -9.16 16.09
CA ASP A 75 -0.61 -8.25 17.22
C ASP A 75 -0.70 -6.80 16.78
N TRP A 76 0.07 -6.41 15.75
CA TRP A 76 0.01 -5.07 15.19
C TRP A 76 -1.34 -4.80 14.53
N VAL A 77 -1.74 -5.65 13.57
CA VAL A 77 -2.97 -5.42 12.80
C VAL A 77 -4.23 -5.58 13.65
N ASP A 78 -4.24 -6.45 14.65
CA ASP A 78 -5.35 -6.55 15.61
C ASP A 78 -5.43 -5.29 16.48
N ARG A 79 -4.32 -4.89 17.09
CA ARG A 79 -4.28 -3.73 18.01
C ARG A 79 -4.54 -2.40 17.32
N ARG A 80 -3.99 -2.20 16.12
CA ARG A 80 -4.11 -0.93 15.38
C ARG A 80 -5.40 -0.83 14.58
N HIS A 81 -5.83 -1.92 13.98
CA HIS A 81 -6.91 -1.93 12.99
C HIS A 81 -8.08 -2.85 13.36
N GLY A 82 -7.99 -3.62 14.45
CA GLY A 82 -9.01 -4.59 14.84
C GLY A 82 -9.14 -5.78 13.88
N TRP A 83 -8.08 -6.03 13.09
CA TRP A 83 -8.09 -7.08 12.07
C TRP A 83 -7.42 -8.35 12.58
N LYS A 84 -8.22 -9.40 12.76
CA LYS A 84 -7.73 -10.72 13.20
C LYS A 84 -7.40 -11.59 11.99
N VAL A 85 -6.12 -11.95 11.86
CA VAL A 85 -5.62 -12.81 10.77
C VAL A 85 -4.93 -14.04 11.35
N ASN A 86 -4.94 -15.16 10.62
CA ASN A 86 -4.16 -16.34 10.96
C ASN A 86 -2.77 -16.25 10.33
N ALA A 87 -1.78 -16.90 10.95
CA ALA A 87 -0.42 -16.92 10.41
C ALA A 87 -0.36 -17.54 9.00
N SER A 88 -1.25 -18.51 8.71
CA SER A 88 -1.38 -19.14 7.39
C SER A 88 -1.94 -18.22 6.30
N GLU A 89 -2.56 -17.11 6.68
CA GLU A 89 -3.09 -16.11 5.75
C GLU A 89 -2.06 -15.01 5.43
N ILE A 90 -0.87 -15.04 6.07
CA ILE A 90 0.17 -14.03 5.90
C ILE A 90 1.22 -14.52 4.91
N GLY A 91 1.30 -13.83 3.78
CA GLY A 91 2.36 -13.97 2.78
C GLY A 91 3.44 -12.89 2.94
N PHE A 92 4.52 -13.02 2.17
CA PHE A 92 5.58 -12.02 2.10
C PHE A 92 5.87 -11.67 0.64
N ALA A 93 6.00 -10.38 0.37
CA ALA A 93 6.47 -9.84 -0.90
C ALA A 93 7.62 -8.85 -0.64
N PRO A 94 8.58 -8.69 -1.58
CA PRO A 94 9.75 -7.83 -1.40
C PRO A 94 9.43 -6.33 -1.53
N GLY A 95 8.17 -5.97 -1.54
CA GLY A 95 7.62 -4.62 -1.63
C GLY A 95 6.20 -4.65 -2.19
N ILE A 96 5.47 -3.53 -2.06
CA ILE A 96 4.06 -3.46 -2.47
C ILE A 96 3.91 -3.60 -3.98
N VAL A 97 4.67 -2.84 -4.76
CA VAL A 97 4.57 -2.87 -6.24
C VAL A 97 4.91 -4.25 -6.81
N PRO A 98 6.02 -4.91 -6.42
CA PRO A 98 6.28 -6.30 -6.80
C PRO A 98 5.22 -7.28 -6.30
N GLY A 99 4.68 -7.07 -5.10
CA GLY A 99 3.61 -7.90 -4.54
C GLY A 99 2.33 -7.82 -5.37
N ILE A 100 1.88 -6.61 -5.72
CA ILE A 100 0.71 -6.40 -6.59
C ILE A 100 0.95 -6.98 -7.98
N SER A 101 2.17 -6.82 -8.54
CA SER A 101 2.53 -7.44 -9.82
C SER A 101 2.41 -8.98 -9.76
N SER A 102 2.85 -9.59 -8.67
CA SER A 102 2.67 -11.03 -8.45
C SER A 102 1.20 -11.43 -8.34
N ALA A 103 0.36 -10.63 -7.66
CA ALA A 103 -1.08 -10.88 -7.61
C ALA A 103 -1.72 -10.79 -8.99
N ILE A 104 -1.33 -9.81 -9.81
CA ILE A 104 -1.79 -9.70 -11.20
C ILE A 104 -1.49 -10.99 -11.97
N GLN A 105 -0.25 -11.49 -11.86
CA GLN A 105 0.15 -12.72 -12.56
C GLN A 105 -0.56 -13.97 -12.03
N CYS A 106 -0.82 -14.05 -10.72
CA CYS A 106 -1.46 -15.23 -10.10
C CYS A 106 -2.96 -15.32 -10.36
N PHE A 107 -3.65 -14.18 -10.42
CA PHE A 107 -5.12 -14.14 -10.41
C PHE A 107 -5.75 -13.66 -11.72
N THR A 108 -4.93 -13.29 -12.69
CA THR A 108 -5.41 -12.83 -14.00
C THR A 108 -4.58 -13.41 -15.13
N GLU A 109 -5.13 -13.35 -16.36
CA GLU A 109 -4.44 -13.76 -17.58
C GLU A 109 -4.09 -12.53 -18.45
N PRO A 110 -3.11 -12.61 -19.37
CA PRO A 110 -2.87 -11.55 -20.36
C PRO A 110 -4.15 -11.18 -21.12
N GLY A 111 -4.42 -9.89 -21.26
CA GLY A 111 -5.65 -9.35 -21.85
C GLY A 111 -6.80 -9.16 -20.85
N ASP A 112 -6.72 -9.67 -19.63
CA ASP A 112 -7.72 -9.42 -18.61
C ASP A 112 -7.78 -7.94 -18.22
N LYS A 113 -8.98 -7.48 -17.84
CA LYS A 113 -9.24 -6.11 -17.42
C LYS A 113 -9.01 -5.93 -15.92
N ILE A 114 -8.25 -4.91 -15.59
CA ILE A 114 -7.97 -4.51 -14.20
C ILE A 114 -8.41 -3.07 -13.99
N MET A 115 -9.30 -2.87 -13.01
CA MET A 115 -9.83 -1.54 -12.67
C MET A 115 -8.89 -0.80 -11.73
N ILE A 116 -8.76 0.52 -11.93
CA ILE A 116 -8.12 1.48 -11.02
C ILE A 116 -8.93 2.76 -10.93
N GLN A 117 -8.68 3.59 -9.92
CA GLN A 117 -9.40 4.85 -9.66
C GLN A 117 -8.50 6.09 -9.77
N PRO A 118 -8.21 6.57 -10.99
CA PRO A 118 -7.40 7.79 -11.14
C PRO A 118 -8.13 9.06 -10.62
N PRO A 119 -7.32 10.08 -10.16
CA PRO A 119 -5.87 10.05 -10.04
C PRO A 119 -5.43 9.10 -8.94
N VAL A 120 -4.54 8.15 -9.23
CA VAL A 120 -4.07 7.13 -8.30
C VAL A 120 -2.56 6.92 -8.48
N TYR A 121 -1.94 6.26 -7.53
CA TYR A 121 -0.52 5.94 -7.54
C TYR A 121 -0.09 5.37 -8.91
N HIS A 122 0.74 6.13 -9.62
CA HIS A 122 1.04 5.88 -11.04
C HIS A 122 1.64 4.50 -11.36
N PRO A 123 2.41 3.83 -10.44
CA PRO A 123 2.92 2.50 -10.70
C PRO A 123 1.83 1.45 -10.95
N PHE A 124 0.59 1.64 -10.46
CA PHE A 124 -0.49 0.68 -10.75
C PHE A 124 -0.73 0.55 -12.25
N ALA A 125 -0.84 1.69 -12.95
CA ALA A 125 -1.02 1.67 -14.39
C ALA A 125 0.19 1.06 -15.14
N MET A 126 1.40 1.27 -14.63
CA MET A 126 2.62 0.70 -15.21
C MET A 126 2.62 -0.82 -15.10
N ILE A 127 2.46 -1.36 -13.89
CA ILE A 127 2.51 -2.81 -13.67
C ILE A 127 1.37 -3.56 -14.37
N ILE A 128 0.18 -2.95 -14.50
CA ILE A 128 -0.91 -3.56 -15.27
C ILE A 128 -0.50 -3.74 -16.72
N ARG A 129 0.04 -2.67 -17.37
CA ARG A 129 0.49 -2.73 -18.77
C ARG A 129 1.69 -3.65 -18.98
N GLU A 130 2.69 -3.58 -18.10
CA GLU A 130 3.90 -4.39 -18.18
C GLU A 130 3.60 -5.90 -18.02
N ASN A 131 2.52 -6.24 -17.34
CA ASN A 131 2.01 -7.60 -17.26
C ASN A 131 1.04 -7.97 -18.41
N GLY A 132 0.82 -7.11 -19.40
CA GLY A 132 -0.04 -7.39 -20.55
C GLY A 132 -1.54 -7.40 -20.24
N ARG A 133 -1.97 -6.67 -19.19
CA ARG A 133 -3.38 -6.53 -18.81
C ARG A 133 -3.93 -5.18 -19.28
N GLU A 134 -5.26 -5.12 -19.42
CA GLU A 134 -5.94 -3.91 -19.83
C GLU A 134 -6.39 -3.07 -18.63
N ILE A 135 -6.20 -1.74 -18.71
CA ILE A 135 -6.64 -0.82 -17.65
C ILE A 135 -8.09 -0.40 -17.91
N VAL A 136 -8.92 -0.55 -16.90
CA VAL A 136 -10.24 0.07 -16.82
C VAL A 136 -10.20 1.17 -15.78
N ASN A 137 -10.54 2.39 -16.20
CA ASN A 137 -10.56 3.53 -15.29
C ASN A 137 -11.97 3.74 -14.72
N ASN A 138 -12.04 3.86 -13.39
CA ASN A 138 -13.18 4.43 -12.67
C ASN A 138 -12.71 5.74 -12.00
N PRO A 139 -12.68 6.88 -12.72
CA PRO A 139 -12.12 8.12 -12.19
C PRO A 139 -12.82 8.58 -10.92
N LEU A 140 -12.05 9.06 -9.97
CA LEU A 140 -12.59 9.74 -8.79
C LEU A 140 -13.17 11.11 -9.19
N ILE A 141 -14.23 11.50 -8.50
CA ILE A 141 -14.84 12.81 -8.66
C ILE A 141 -14.25 13.75 -7.62
N LEU A 142 -13.77 14.92 -8.07
CA LEU A 142 -13.35 15.99 -7.17
C LEU A 142 -14.56 16.91 -6.89
N GLU A 143 -15.00 16.94 -5.66
CA GLU A 143 -16.14 17.73 -5.21
C GLU A 143 -15.79 18.48 -3.92
N ASN A 144 -15.92 19.79 -3.92
CA ASN A 144 -15.58 20.65 -2.77
C ASN A 144 -14.15 20.40 -2.21
N GLY A 145 -13.18 20.20 -3.11
CA GLY A 145 -11.78 19.95 -2.75
C GLY A 145 -11.51 18.55 -2.18
N ARG A 146 -12.47 17.62 -2.26
CA ARG A 146 -12.32 16.24 -1.80
C ARG A 146 -12.63 15.24 -2.91
N TYR A 147 -11.82 14.21 -3.03
CA TYR A 147 -12.10 13.10 -3.92
C TYR A 147 -13.17 12.18 -3.31
N ARG A 148 -14.06 11.67 -4.16
CA ARG A 148 -15.05 10.62 -3.83
C ARG A 148 -15.13 9.59 -4.93
N MET A 149 -15.56 8.38 -4.60
CA MET A 149 -15.79 7.32 -5.57
C MET A 149 -17.07 7.59 -6.37
N ASP A 150 -17.01 7.39 -7.69
CA ASP A 150 -18.19 7.34 -8.54
C ASP A 150 -18.72 5.91 -8.59
N PHE A 151 -19.62 5.59 -7.68
CA PHE A 151 -20.23 4.25 -7.60
C PHE A 151 -21.18 3.94 -8.76
N ASN A 152 -21.76 4.95 -9.40
CA ASN A 152 -22.62 4.71 -10.55
C ASN A 152 -21.77 4.29 -11.75
N HIS A 153 -20.70 5.02 -12.02
CA HIS A 153 -19.74 4.64 -13.04
C HIS A 153 -19.03 3.33 -12.69
N MET A 154 -18.70 3.07 -11.40
CA MET A 154 -18.05 1.84 -10.97
C MET A 154 -18.85 0.59 -11.35
N LYS A 155 -20.17 0.61 -11.17
CA LYS A 155 -21.06 -0.53 -11.51
C LYS A 155 -20.98 -0.92 -12.99
N GLU A 156 -20.71 0.05 -13.85
CA GLU A 156 -20.53 -0.20 -15.28
C GLU A 156 -19.08 -0.60 -15.60
N ALA A 157 -18.12 0.15 -15.05
CA ALA A 157 -16.71 -0.03 -15.32
C ALA A 157 -16.17 -1.39 -14.84
N VAL A 158 -16.72 -1.93 -13.75
CA VAL A 158 -16.26 -3.20 -13.17
C VAL A 158 -16.66 -4.43 -14.01
N ARG A 159 -17.61 -4.27 -14.94
CA ARG A 159 -18.09 -5.39 -15.75
C ARG A 159 -16.97 -6.00 -16.60
N GLY A 160 -16.74 -7.28 -16.39
CA GLY A 160 -15.67 -8.01 -17.06
C GLY A 160 -14.26 -7.74 -16.52
N CYS A 161 -14.14 -6.96 -15.44
CA CYS A 161 -12.86 -6.83 -14.75
C CYS A 161 -12.58 -8.06 -13.88
N ARG A 162 -11.40 -8.62 -14.01
CA ARG A 162 -10.94 -9.73 -13.14
C ARG A 162 -10.42 -9.24 -11.80
N MET A 163 -9.90 -8.01 -11.77
CA MET A 163 -9.28 -7.44 -10.58
C MET A 163 -9.59 -5.94 -10.47
N PHE A 164 -9.68 -5.45 -9.24
CA PHE A 164 -9.67 -4.04 -8.90
C PHE A 164 -8.52 -3.76 -7.93
N ILE A 165 -7.63 -2.84 -8.28
CA ILE A 165 -6.56 -2.37 -7.37
C ILE A 165 -7.08 -1.15 -6.63
N LEU A 166 -7.43 -1.36 -5.36
CA LEU A 166 -7.92 -0.33 -4.44
C LEU A 166 -6.74 0.30 -3.70
N CYS A 167 -6.66 1.63 -3.69
CA CYS A 167 -5.72 2.39 -2.87
C CYS A 167 -6.43 2.89 -1.60
N ASN A 168 -6.02 2.39 -0.42
CA ASN A 168 -6.73 2.61 0.85
C ASN A 168 -5.77 2.65 2.05
N PRO A 169 -5.39 3.81 2.60
CA PRO A 169 -5.76 5.18 2.22
C PRO A 169 -5.29 5.57 0.83
N HIS A 170 -6.00 6.50 0.21
CA HIS A 170 -5.82 6.81 -1.21
C HIS A 170 -4.67 7.79 -1.47
N ASN A 171 -3.75 7.41 -2.33
CA ASN A 171 -2.65 8.22 -2.81
C ASN A 171 -2.84 8.52 -4.33
N PRO A 172 -2.78 9.77 -4.81
CA PRO A 172 -2.39 11.00 -4.10
C PRO A 172 -3.57 11.77 -3.48
N GLY A 173 -4.78 11.26 -3.53
CA GLY A 173 -5.99 11.99 -3.14
C GLY A 173 -6.14 12.30 -1.66
N GLY A 174 -5.28 11.74 -0.79
CA GLY A 174 -5.28 11.99 0.66
C GLY A 174 -6.60 11.56 1.32
N ARG A 175 -7.25 10.50 0.82
CA ARG A 175 -8.55 10.03 1.33
C ARG A 175 -8.39 8.79 2.18
N VAL A 176 -8.98 8.82 3.37
CA VAL A 176 -9.33 7.64 4.16
C VAL A 176 -10.78 7.30 3.82
N TRP A 177 -11.02 6.16 3.20
CA TRP A 177 -12.35 5.73 2.80
C TRP A 177 -13.17 5.29 4.01
N SER A 178 -14.48 5.61 4.02
CA SER A 178 -15.36 5.19 5.10
C SER A 178 -15.70 3.69 4.99
N PRO A 179 -16.10 3.05 6.12
CA PRO A 179 -16.56 1.65 6.08
C PRO A 179 -17.72 1.44 5.10
N GLU A 180 -18.59 2.44 4.91
CA GLU A 180 -19.72 2.38 3.98
C GLU A 180 -19.25 2.41 2.53
N GLU A 181 -18.29 3.29 2.20
CA GLU A 181 -17.68 3.33 0.86
C GLU A 181 -17.03 1.99 0.53
N LEU A 182 -16.26 1.43 1.48
CA LEU A 182 -15.58 0.14 1.29
C LEU A 182 -16.55 -1.04 1.19
N ARG A 183 -17.67 -1.06 1.95
CA ARG A 183 -18.71 -2.08 1.78
C ARG A 183 -19.35 -2.04 0.40
N ARG A 184 -19.65 -0.84 -0.11
CA ARG A 184 -20.19 -0.69 -1.48
C ARG A 184 -19.21 -1.20 -2.53
N VAL A 185 -17.90 -0.94 -2.36
CA VAL A 185 -16.87 -1.54 -3.22
C VAL A 185 -16.94 -3.07 -3.17
N ALA A 186 -16.98 -3.65 -1.96
CA ALA A 186 -17.03 -5.09 -1.78
C ALA A 186 -18.25 -5.72 -2.45
N GLU A 187 -19.44 -5.12 -2.27
CA GLU A 187 -20.68 -5.56 -2.89
C GLU A 187 -20.61 -5.53 -4.43
N ILE A 188 -20.14 -4.42 -4.99
CA ILE A 188 -20.01 -4.25 -6.44
C ILE A 188 -19.01 -5.24 -7.03
N CYS A 189 -17.83 -5.37 -6.42
CA CYS A 189 -16.79 -6.27 -6.91
C CYS A 189 -17.20 -7.74 -6.77
N THR A 190 -17.79 -8.14 -5.64
CA THR A 190 -18.24 -9.51 -5.41
C THR A 190 -19.36 -9.91 -6.40
N ALA A 191 -20.32 -9.01 -6.65
CA ALA A 191 -21.41 -9.25 -7.61
C ALA A 191 -20.90 -9.46 -9.05
N ASN A 192 -19.71 -9.00 -9.38
CA ASN A 192 -19.08 -9.11 -10.70
C ASN A 192 -17.94 -10.16 -10.75
N GLY A 193 -17.67 -10.88 -9.65
CA GLY A 193 -16.54 -11.82 -9.58
C GLY A 193 -15.16 -11.16 -9.68
N THR A 194 -15.08 -9.88 -9.33
CA THR A 194 -13.85 -9.09 -9.41
C THR A 194 -13.09 -9.19 -8.09
N LEU A 195 -11.85 -9.71 -8.12
CA LEU A 195 -10.97 -9.75 -6.95
C LEU A 195 -10.52 -8.33 -6.58
N VAL A 196 -10.53 -7.99 -5.30
CA VAL A 196 -10.00 -6.71 -4.82
C VAL A 196 -8.57 -6.91 -4.29
N VAL A 197 -7.62 -6.21 -4.87
CA VAL A 197 -6.26 -6.08 -4.33
C VAL A 197 -6.18 -4.72 -3.63
N SER A 198 -6.20 -4.73 -2.30
CA SER A 198 -6.19 -3.53 -1.47
C SER A 198 -4.76 -3.16 -1.09
N ASP A 199 -4.26 -2.07 -1.66
CA ASP A 199 -3.00 -1.46 -1.23
C ASP A 199 -3.26 -0.57 -0.02
N GLU A 200 -2.84 -1.06 1.15
CA GLU A 200 -3.03 -0.40 2.44
C GLU A 200 -1.70 0.03 3.08
N ILE A 201 -0.70 0.34 2.24
CA ILE A 201 0.64 0.75 2.69
C ILE A 201 0.59 1.95 3.65
N HIS A 202 -0.36 2.86 3.48
CA HIS A 202 -0.53 4.05 4.30
C HIS A 202 -1.48 3.88 5.49
N ALA A 203 -1.88 2.65 5.83
CA ALA A 203 -2.87 2.36 6.87
C ALA A 203 -2.56 3.01 8.24
N ASP A 204 -1.29 3.07 8.62
CA ASP A 204 -0.84 3.64 9.90
C ASP A 204 -0.59 5.16 9.87
N LEU A 205 -0.68 5.80 8.68
CA LEU A 205 -0.36 7.23 8.47
C LEU A 205 -1.64 8.07 8.28
N THR A 206 -2.59 7.96 9.21
CA THR A 206 -3.80 8.78 9.19
C THR A 206 -3.65 10.02 10.05
N LEU A 207 -4.19 11.15 9.58
CA LEU A 207 -4.21 12.39 10.35
C LEU A 207 -5.14 12.28 11.58
N PRO A 208 -4.92 13.10 12.64
CA PRO A 208 -5.79 13.12 13.80
C PRO A 208 -7.27 13.28 13.44
N GLY A 209 -8.15 12.54 14.12
CA GLY A 209 -9.58 12.50 13.85
C GLY A 209 -9.99 11.54 12.72
N HIS A 210 -9.06 10.90 12.04
CA HIS A 210 -9.32 9.88 11.01
C HIS A 210 -8.82 8.52 11.45
N ARG A 211 -9.57 7.48 11.08
CA ARG A 211 -9.20 6.09 11.36
C ARG A 211 -9.27 5.27 10.07
N HIS A 212 -8.21 4.57 9.79
CA HIS A 212 -8.19 3.59 8.69
C HIS A 212 -9.10 2.41 8.98
N THR A 213 -9.79 1.95 7.94
CA THR A 213 -10.56 0.70 7.96
C THR A 213 -9.93 -0.26 6.95
N VAL A 214 -9.48 -1.42 7.41
CA VAL A 214 -8.95 -2.46 6.55
C VAL A 214 -10.08 -2.99 5.67
N PHE A 215 -9.88 -3.05 4.36
CA PHE A 215 -10.92 -3.50 3.41
C PHE A 215 -11.48 -4.87 3.75
N ALA A 216 -10.62 -5.82 4.10
CA ALA A 216 -11.03 -7.18 4.45
C ALA A 216 -11.94 -7.27 5.70
N THR A 217 -12.07 -6.19 6.49
CA THR A 217 -12.87 -6.19 7.72
C THR A 217 -14.30 -5.69 7.53
N VAL A 218 -14.64 -5.12 6.37
CA VAL A 218 -15.96 -4.46 6.21
C VAL A 218 -17.11 -5.42 5.98
N SER A 219 -16.83 -6.64 5.50
CA SER A 219 -17.81 -7.72 5.34
C SER A 219 -17.11 -9.06 5.12
N GLU A 220 -17.84 -10.17 5.26
CA GLU A 220 -17.31 -11.50 4.94
C GLU A 220 -16.97 -11.63 3.45
N GLN A 221 -17.77 -11.01 2.56
CA GLN A 221 -17.47 -10.99 1.12
C GLN A 221 -16.13 -10.27 0.86
N ALA A 222 -15.89 -9.14 1.53
CA ALA A 222 -14.62 -8.43 1.41
C ALA A 222 -13.44 -9.31 1.87
N ARG A 223 -13.60 -10.01 3.00
CA ARG A 223 -12.58 -10.92 3.54
C ARG A 223 -12.24 -12.05 2.58
N MET A 224 -13.24 -12.66 1.98
CA MET A 224 -13.06 -13.82 1.08
C MET A 224 -12.63 -13.44 -0.33
N ASN A 225 -12.85 -12.20 -0.75
CA ASN A 225 -12.60 -11.73 -2.13
C ASN A 225 -11.56 -10.61 -2.18
N SER A 226 -10.56 -10.66 -1.29
CA SER A 226 -9.49 -9.66 -1.33
C SER A 226 -8.13 -10.21 -0.96
N VAL A 227 -7.11 -9.51 -1.45
CA VAL A 227 -5.72 -9.59 -1.00
C VAL A 227 -5.32 -8.22 -0.49
N THR A 228 -4.89 -8.13 0.77
CA THR A 228 -4.48 -6.87 1.40
C THR A 228 -2.96 -6.80 1.49
N TYR A 229 -2.40 -5.71 1.00
CA TYR A 229 -0.98 -5.40 1.12
C TYR A 229 -0.75 -4.33 2.18
N MET A 230 0.12 -4.63 3.14
CA MET A 230 0.63 -3.69 4.14
C MET A 230 2.15 -3.77 4.18
N LEU A 231 2.79 -2.71 4.63
CA LEU A 231 4.24 -2.65 4.75
C LEU A 231 4.63 -2.36 6.20
N SER A 232 5.72 -2.96 6.65
CA SER A 232 6.38 -2.56 7.88
C SER A 232 6.94 -1.14 7.73
N LEU A 233 6.62 -0.24 8.67
CA LEU A 233 7.05 1.17 8.66
C LEU A 233 8.58 1.37 8.65
N ILE A 234 9.37 0.33 8.85
CA ILE A 234 10.84 0.41 8.70
C ILE A 234 11.27 0.74 7.27
N HIS A 235 10.39 0.58 6.30
CA HIS A 235 10.67 0.79 4.89
C HIS A 235 10.17 2.13 4.35
N ILE A 236 9.63 2.99 5.22
CA ILE A 236 9.12 4.32 4.88
C ILE A 236 9.93 5.40 5.58
#